data_15319026ae293b01fb20f5f502be8d9b
#
_entry.id   15319026ae293b01fb20f5f502be8d9b
#
_cell.length_a   1.000
_cell.length_b   1.000
_cell.length_c   1.000
_cell.angle_alpha   90.00
_cell.angle_beta   90.00
_cell.angle_gamma   90.00
#
_symmetry.space_group_name_H-M   'P 1'
#
loop_
_entity.id
_entity.type
_entity.pdbx_description
1 polymer ?
#
loop_
_entity_poly.entity_id
_entity_poly.type
_entity_poly.pdbx_seq_one_letter_code
_entity_poly.pdbx_strand_id
1 'polypeptide(L)'
;GLGDVYKRQIKNHSTQAARAVKQVPAGFRLALTGTPVENRLSELWSIFDYLMPGFLFSYSRFREELETPIVSREDEETAVRLHKMIRPFVLRRLKKDVLTDLPDKIEKPMMAVMEGEQSRLYDAHVQRLIAVLTKQTDQEFAGTQIQVLSELTKLRQICCDPGLLFDGYEGDSAKTRLCMELIRNAAEGGHKVLLFSQFTSMLERLKSALAKEKISYYTLDGSTPKVRRLELVESFN
;
A
#
# COMPACT_ATOMS: atom_id res chain seq x y z
N GLY A 1 -13.47 -7.14 -13.48
CA GLY A 1 -14.31 -6.20 -14.15
C GLY A 1 -13.70 -4.86 -14.47
N LEU A 2 -14.27 -4.17 -15.44
CA LEU A 2 -13.92 -2.80 -15.85
C LEU A 2 -13.97 -1.78 -14.69
N GLY A 3 -14.62 -2.10 -13.57
CA GLY A 3 -14.81 -1.21 -12.43
C GLY A 3 -13.55 -0.87 -11.61
N ASP A 4 -12.54 -1.73 -11.55
CA ASP A 4 -11.40 -1.50 -10.63
C ASP A 4 -10.38 -0.45 -11.13
N VAL A 5 -10.23 -0.30 -12.45
CA VAL A 5 -9.35 0.72 -13.02
C VAL A 5 -9.95 2.12 -12.87
N TYR A 6 -11.26 2.24 -12.91
CA TYR A 6 -11.96 3.53 -12.81
C TYR A 6 -12.10 4.03 -11.37
N LYS A 7 -12.12 3.16 -10.35
CA LYS A 7 -12.25 3.54 -8.93
C LYS A 7 -11.11 4.45 -8.45
N ARG A 8 -9.86 4.19 -8.87
CA ARG A 8 -8.72 5.02 -8.48
C ARG A 8 -8.70 6.38 -9.19
N GLN A 9 -9.26 6.47 -10.39
CA GLN A 9 -9.22 7.68 -11.20
C GLN A 9 -10.16 8.78 -10.71
N ILE A 10 -11.33 8.45 -10.17
CA ILE A 10 -12.28 9.46 -9.66
C ILE A 10 -11.99 9.92 -8.23
N LYS A 11 -11.19 9.18 -7.45
CA LYS A 11 -10.74 9.59 -6.12
C LYS A 11 -9.88 10.86 -6.15
N ASN A 12 -9.08 11.01 -7.18
CA ASN A 12 -8.34 12.25 -7.40
C ASN A 12 -9.16 13.21 -8.27
N HIS A 13 -9.73 14.23 -7.63
CA HIS A 13 -10.60 15.23 -8.26
C HIS A 13 -9.95 16.02 -9.39
N SER A 14 -8.61 16.12 -9.41
CA SER A 14 -7.87 16.90 -10.41
C SER A 14 -7.68 16.18 -11.74
N THR A 15 -7.95 14.85 -11.80
CA THR A 15 -7.74 14.05 -13.02
C THR A 15 -8.79 14.35 -14.09
N GLN A 16 -8.39 14.21 -15.36
CA GLN A 16 -9.31 14.34 -16.50
C GLN A 16 -10.47 13.32 -16.41
N ALA A 17 -10.17 12.10 -15.98
CA ALA A 17 -11.17 11.06 -15.80
C ALA A 17 -12.24 11.44 -14.75
N ALA A 18 -11.81 12.00 -13.60
CA ALA A 18 -12.75 12.46 -12.59
C ALA A 18 -13.65 13.58 -13.12
N ARG A 19 -13.09 14.53 -13.86
CA ARG A 19 -13.86 15.61 -14.49
C ARG A 19 -14.85 15.09 -15.53
N ALA A 20 -14.42 14.19 -16.41
CA ALA A 20 -15.26 13.62 -17.45
C ALA A 20 -16.44 12.82 -16.87
N VAL A 21 -16.18 11.98 -15.85
CA VAL A 21 -17.24 11.18 -15.21
C VAL A 21 -18.28 12.07 -14.50
N LYS A 22 -17.85 13.19 -13.89
CA LYS A 22 -18.75 14.14 -13.24
C LYS A 22 -19.69 14.86 -14.23
N GLN A 23 -19.28 14.98 -15.49
CA GLN A 23 -20.09 15.61 -16.55
C GLN A 23 -21.15 14.68 -17.15
N VAL A 24 -21.09 13.37 -16.89
CA VAL A 24 -22.08 12.43 -17.40
C VAL A 24 -23.45 12.72 -16.76
N PRO A 25 -24.48 13.06 -17.55
CA PRO A 25 -25.81 13.27 -17.04
C PRO A 25 -26.38 11.94 -16.53
N ALA A 26 -26.86 11.92 -15.30
CA ALA A 26 -27.44 10.74 -14.69
C ALA A 26 -28.51 11.15 -13.67
N GLY A 27 -29.68 10.49 -13.71
CA GLY A 27 -30.74 10.68 -12.73
C GLY A 27 -30.41 10.08 -11.36
N PHE A 28 -29.49 9.10 -11.32
CA PHE A 28 -29.02 8.47 -10.10
C PHE A 28 -27.53 8.12 -10.24
N ARG A 29 -26.79 8.27 -9.15
CA ARG A 29 -25.36 7.96 -9.11
C ARG A 29 -25.03 7.05 -7.93
N LEU A 30 -24.21 6.05 -8.15
CA LEU A 30 -23.75 5.09 -7.16
C LEU A 30 -22.23 4.94 -7.26
N ALA A 31 -21.55 4.90 -6.13
CA ALA A 31 -20.13 4.60 -6.05
C ALA A 31 -19.90 3.31 -5.25
N LEU A 32 -19.22 2.33 -5.86
CA LEU A 32 -18.81 1.09 -5.21
C LEU A 32 -17.31 1.16 -4.93
N THR A 33 -16.93 1.12 -3.66
CA THR A 33 -15.51 1.13 -3.24
C THR A 33 -15.33 0.37 -1.94
N GLY A 34 -14.26 -0.43 -1.86
CA GLY A 34 -13.85 -1.08 -0.60
C GLY A 34 -13.16 -0.10 0.36
N THR A 35 -12.62 1.00 -0.15
CA THR A 35 -11.81 1.97 0.58
C THR A 35 -12.17 3.39 0.13
N PRO A 36 -13.19 4.03 0.73
CA PRO A 36 -13.59 5.39 0.35
C PRO A 36 -12.49 6.42 0.60
N VAL A 37 -11.66 6.20 1.62
CA VAL A 37 -10.46 6.99 1.94
C VAL A 37 -9.28 6.03 2.05
N GLU A 38 -8.25 6.22 1.24
CA GLU A 38 -6.99 5.45 1.31
C GLU A 38 -5.87 6.31 1.90
N ASN A 39 -5.64 7.48 1.32
CA ASN A 39 -4.50 8.32 1.66
C ASN A 39 -4.89 9.74 2.09
N ARG A 40 -5.98 10.27 1.57
CA ARG A 40 -6.38 11.67 1.78
C ARG A 40 -7.89 11.82 1.90
N LEU A 41 -8.31 12.73 2.75
CA LEU A 41 -9.73 13.05 2.94
C LEU A 41 -10.36 13.68 1.68
N SER A 42 -9.54 14.31 0.83
CA SER A 42 -9.96 14.80 -0.49
C SER A 42 -10.48 13.71 -1.45
N GLU A 43 -10.11 12.45 -1.22
CA GLU A 43 -10.66 11.32 -1.99
C GLU A 43 -12.16 11.13 -1.69
N LEU A 44 -12.53 11.24 -0.43
CA LEU A 44 -13.93 11.21 0.01
C LEU A 44 -14.71 12.37 -0.62
N TRP A 45 -14.15 13.58 -0.56
CA TRP A 45 -14.76 14.74 -1.20
C TRP A 45 -15.03 14.50 -2.69
N SER A 46 -14.06 13.96 -3.41
CA SER A 46 -14.20 13.71 -4.85
C SER A 46 -15.29 12.70 -5.17
N ILE A 47 -15.46 11.67 -4.34
CA ILE A 47 -16.54 10.69 -4.47
C ILE A 47 -17.90 11.35 -4.21
N PHE A 48 -18.02 12.16 -3.15
CA PHE A 48 -19.26 12.84 -2.82
C PHE A 48 -19.62 13.94 -3.82
N ASP A 49 -18.64 14.64 -4.38
CA ASP A 49 -18.86 15.61 -5.44
C ASP A 49 -19.36 14.96 -6.75
N TYR A 50 -18.98 13.70 -6.99
CA TYR A 50 -19.56 12.90 -8.06
C TYR A 50 -21.00 12.46 -7.71
N LEU A 51 -21.26 11.97 -6.50
CA LEU A 51 -22.56 11.45 -6.09
C LEU A 51 -23.62 12.55 -5.94
N MET A 52 -23.26 13.60 -5.24
CA MET A 52 -24.12 14.71 -4.82
C MET A 52 -23.32 16.02 -4.92
N PRO A 53 -23.23 16.62 -6.11
CA PRO A 53 -22.47 17.85 -6.31
C PRO A 53 -22.87 18.95 -5.31
N GLY A 54 -21.89 19.53 -4.62
CA GLY A 54 -22.09 20.59 -3.64
C GLY A 54 -22.46 20.13 -2.21
N PHE A 55 -22.76 18.87 -1.97
CA PHE A 55 -23.13 18.36 -0.64
C PHE A 55 -22.02 18.58 0.40
N LEU A 56 -20.78 18.33 0.05
CA LEU A 56 -19.59 18.61 0.88
C LEU A 56 -18.91 19.94 0.50
N PHE A 57 -19.68 20.93 0.09
CA PHE A 57 -19.23 22.26 -0.32
C PHE A 57 -18.30 22.25 -1.54
N SER A 58 -17.72 23.44 -1.88
CA SER A 58 -16.59 23.51 -2.81
C SER A 58 -15.34 22.85 -2.21
N TYR A 59 -14.41 22.37 -3.04
CA TYR A 59 -13.19 21.75 -2.53
C TYR A 59 -12.36 22.68 -1.62
N SER A 60 -12.29 23.96 -1.96
CA SER A 60 -11.59 24.96 -1.13
C SER A 60 -12.20 25.02 0.27
N ARG A 61 -13.52 25.14 0.36
CA ARG A 61 -14.24 25.19 1.64
C ARG A 61 -14.18 23.88 2.41
N PHE A 62 -14.30 22.75 1.73
CA PHE A 62 -14.10 21.42 2.35
C PHE A 62 -12.72 21.28 2.97
N ARG A 63 -11.69 21.73 2.27
CA ARG A 63 -10.32 21.69 2.76
C ARG A 63 -10.13 22.57 3.99
N GLU A 64 -10.67 23.77 3.97
CA GLU A 64 -10.55 24.72 5.06
C GLU A 64 -11.35 24.32 6.31
N GLU A 65 -12.62 23.95 6.14
CA GLU A 65 -13.53 23.68 7.25
C GLU A 65 -13.51 22.24 7.77
N LEU A 66 -13.05 21.26 6.97
CA LEU A 66 -13.10 19.83 7.32
C LEU A 66 -11.73 19.15 7.21
N GLU A 67 -11.08 19.18 6.04
CA GLU A 67 -9.85 18.42 5.83
C GLU A 67 -8.69 18.93 6.70
N THR A 68 -8.41 20.22 6.68
CA THR A 68 -7.31 20.81 7.45
C THR A 68 -7.51 20.67 8.97
N PRO A 69 -8.68 20.97 9.56
CA PRO A 69 -8.91 20.73 10.97
C PRO A 69 -8.73 19.24 11.36
N ILE A 70 -9.29 18.32 10.60
CA ILE A 70 -9.21 16.88 10.90
C ILE A 70 -7.76 16.35 10.77
N VAL A 71 -7.07 16.69 9.66
CA VAL A 71 -5.76 16.09 9.35
C VAL A 71 -4.61 16.78 10.07
N SER A 72 -4.66 18.12 10.18
CA SER A 72 -3.53 18.89 10.72
C SER A 72 -3.66 19.27 12.18
N ARG A 73 -4.90 19.31 12.70
CA ARG A 73 -5.20 19.71 14.09
C ARG A 73 -5.77 18.57 14.91
N GLU A 74 -5.98 17.40 14.29
CA GLU A 74 -6.58 16.21 14.92
C GLU A 74 -7.93 16.51 15.61
N ASP A 75 -8.73 17.42 15.00
CA ASP A 75 -10.00 17.89 15.53
C ASP A 75 -11.06 16.80 15.43
N GLU A 76 -11.32 16.14 16.56
CA GLU A 76 -12.29 15.05 16.67
C GLU A 76 -13.74 15.54 16.49
N GLU A 77 -14.07 16.76 16.91
CA GLU A 77 -15.43 17.29 16.77
C GLU A 77 -15.77 17.47 15.29
N THR A 78 -14.85 18.03 14.52
CA THR A 78 -14.99 18.17 13.07
C THR A 78 -15.05 16.80 12.38
N ALA A 79 -14.27 15.82 12.82
CA ALA A 79 -14.33 14.46 12.29
C ALA A 79 -15.69 13.80 12.55
N VAL A 80 -16.24 13.94 13.77
CA VAL A 80 -17.58 13.44 14.11
C VAL A 80 -18.66 14.15 13.30
N ARG A 81 -18.53 15.46 13.09
CA ARG A 81 -19.45 16.23 12.25
C ARG A 81 -19.47 15.69 10.81
N LEU A 82 -18.29 15.52 10.19
CA LEU A 82 -18.19 14.94 8.85
C LEU A 82 -18.80 13.53 8.79
N HIS A 83 -18.49 12.70 9.78
CA HIS A 83 -19.05 11.35 9.86
C HIS A 83 -20.58 11.36 9.91
N LYS A 84 -21.18 12.22 10.73
CA LYS A 84 -22.64 12.38 10.81
C LYS A 84 -23.25 12.82 9.48
N MET A 85 -22.58 13.72 8.75
CA MET A 85 -23.05 14.20 7.45
C MET A 85 -23.09 13.08 6.42
N ILE A 86 -22.04 12.26 6.31
CA ILE A 86 -21.90 11.24 5.27
C ILE A 86 -22.58 9.91 5.60
N ARG A 87 -22.77 9.59 6.88
CA ARG A 87 -23.30 8.31 7.36
C ARG A 87 -24.59 7.86 6.66
N PRO A 88 -25.60 8.72 6.41
CA PRO A 88 -26.86 8.31 5.75
C PRO A 88 -26.66 7.81 4.31
N PHE A 89 -25.55 8.17 3.67
CA PHE A 89 -25.27 7.90 2.25
C PHE A 89 -24.19 6.81 2.06
N VAL A 90 -23.62 6.27 3.16
CA VAL A 90 -22.55 5.28 3.10
C VAL A 90 -23.03 3.98 3.73
N LEU A 91 -23.05 2.92 2.92
CA LEU A 91 -23.26 1.56 3.41
C LEU A 91 -21.92 0.83 3.44
N ARG A 92 -21.37 0.61 4.64
CA ARG A 92 -20.15 -0.17 4.83
C ARG A 92 -20.46 -1.49 5.53
N ARG A 93 -20.06 -2.58 4.88
CA ARG A 93 -20.14 -3.93 5.47
C ARG A 93 -18.73 -4.47 5.63
N LEU A 94 -18.38 -4.89 6.83
CA LEU A 94 -17.12 -5.59 7.06
C LEU A 94 -17.30 -7.06 6.72
N LYS A 95 -16.25 -7.67 6.17
CA LYS A 95 -16.27 -9.08 5.78
C LYS A 95 -16.62 -10.00 6.96
N LYS A 96 -16.10 -9.71 8.14
CA LYS A 96 -16.37 -10.44 9.38
C LYS A 96 -17.83 -10.36 9.84
N ASP A 97 -18.56 -9.29 9.47
CA ASP A 97 -19.94 -9.08 9.91
C ASP A 97 -20.95 -9.77 8.97
N VAL A 98 -20.51 -10.14 7.76
CA VAL A 98 -21.37 -10.72 6.71
C VAL A 98 -21.08 -12.19 6.47
N LEU A 99 -19.83 -12.60 6.59
CA LEU A 99 -19.37 -13.98 6.33
C LEU A 99 -19.01 -14.65 7.66
N THR A 100 -20.04 -15.01 8.42
CA THR A 100 -19.91 -15.65 9.73
C THR A 100 -19.33 -17.07 9.66
N ASP A 101 -19.42 -17.73 8.49
CA ASP A 101 -18.91 -19.09 8.27
C ASP A 101 -17.39 -19.12 7.98
N LEU A 102 -16.75 -17.96 7.79
CA LEU A 102 -15.30 -17.91 7.60
C LEU A 102 -14.59 -17.95 8.94
N PRO A 103 -13.53 -18.77 9.08
CA PRO A 103 -12.68 -18.73 10.27
C PRO A 103 -11.99 -17.38 10.39
N ASP A 104 -11.63 -17.03 11.61
CA ASP A 104 -10.89 -15.80 11.89
C ASP A 104 -9.55 -15.78 11.16
N LYS A 105 -9.16 -14.60 10.70
CA LYS A 105 -7.84 -14.38 10.11
C LYS A 105 -6.78 -14.47 11.20
N ILE A 106 -5.87 -15.42 11.09
CA ILE A 106 -4.72 -15.54 11.98
C ILE A 106 -3.59 -14.67 11.42
N GLU A 107 -3.14 -13.68 12.19
CA GLU A 107 -1.97 -12.85 11.89
C GLU A 107 -0.82 -13.20 12.84
N LYS A 108 0.31 -13.62 12.28
CA LYS A 108 1.50 -13.98 13.06
C LYS A 108 2.70 -13.19 12.56
N PRO A 109 3.22 -12.22 13.33
CA PRO A 109 4.46 -11.56 12.97
C PRO A 109 5.64 -12.55 13.10
N MET A 110 6.47 -12.61 12.07
CA MET A 110 7.69 -13.40 12.07
C MET A 110 8.89 -12.45 12.02
N MET A 111 9.82 -12.62 12.95
CA MET A 111 11.00 -11.79 13.07
C MET A 111 12.21 -12.52 12.50
N ALA A 112 12.92 -11.85 11.58
CA ALA A 112 14.20 -12.33 11.05
C ALA A 112 15.32 -11.43 11.58
N VAL A 113 16.31 -12.01 12.25
CA VAL A 113 17.46 -11.29 12.80
C VAL A 113 18.53 -11.20 11.72
N MET A 114 18.96 -9.98 11.42
CA MET A 114 20.08 -9.75 10.51
C MET A 114 21.41 -10.10 11.21
N GLU A 115 22.27 -10.79 10.50
CA GLU A 115 23.57 -11.22 10.99
C GLU A 115 24.69 -10.90 9.97
N GLY A 116 25.93 -10.98 10.42
CA GLY A 116 27.11 -10.89 9.57
C GLY A 116 27.20 -9.60 8.75
N GLU A 117 27.35 -9.73 7.45
CA GLU A 117 27.51 -8.61 6.52
C GLU A 117 26.23 -7.78 6.38
N GLN A 118 25.07 -8.43 6.38
CA GLN A 118 23.78 -7.71 6.29
C GLN A 118 23.61 -6.74 7.46
N SER A 119 23.91 -7.15 8.70
CA SER A 119 23.85 -6.28 9.87
C SER A 119 24.83 -5.11 9.76
N ARG A 120 26.07 -5.37 9.34
CA ARG A 120 27.10 -4.31 9.17
C ARG A 120 26.66 -3.25 8.13
N LEU A 121 26.10 -3.68 7.01
CA LEU A 121 25.59 -2.79 5.98
C LEU A 121 24.42 -1.94 6.50
N TYR A 122 23.51 -2.55 7.25
CA TYR A 122 22.40 -1.86 7.89
C TYR A 122 22.92 -0.79 8.87
N ASP A 123 23.81 -1.16 9.78
CA ASP A 123 24.36 -0.26 10.80
C ASP A 123 25.12 0.91 10.16
N ALA A 124 25.88 0.67 9.10
CA ALA A 124 26.56 1.74 8.36
C ALA A 124 25.59 2.75 7.76
N HIS A 125 24.45 2.30 7.21
CA HIS A 125 23.41 3.19 6.70
C HIS A 125 22.63 3.90 7.81
N VAL A 126 22.40 3.28 8.95
CA VAL A 126 21.82 3.92 10.14
C VAL A 126 22.72 5.08 10.61
N GLN A 127 24.05 4.84 10.75
CA GLN A 127 24.99 5.89 11.15
C GLN A 127 25.01 7.06 10.15
N ARG A 128 24.94 6.75 8.85
CA ARG A 128 24.81 7.81 7.82
C ARG A 128 23.54 8.63 7.97
N LEU A 129 22.40 7.97 8.22
CA LEU A 129 21.13 8.65 8.42
C LEU A 129 21.16 9.53 9.68
N ILE A 130 21.71 9.03 10.79
CA ILE A 130 21.90 9.81 12.02
C ILE A 130 22.77 11.03 11.75
N ALA A 131 23.89 10.87 11.02
CA ALA A 131 24.78 11.99 10.69
C ALA A 131 24.10 13.06 9.80
N VAL A 132 23.15 12.67 8.96
CA VAL A 132 22.32 13.61 8.17
C VAL A 132 21.37 14.36 9.08
N LEU A 133 20.68 13.66 9.98
CA LEU A 133 19.66 14.24 10.87
C LEU A 133 20.26 15.17 11.93
N THR A 134 21.42 14.81 12.50
CA THR A 134 22.05 15.61 13.58
C THR A 134 22.70 16.91 13.11
N LYS A 135 22.93 17.08 11.82
CA LYS A 135 23.55 18.29 11.25
C LYS A 135 22.53 19.36 10.83
N GLN A 136 21.24 19.12 11.02
CA GLN A 136 20.18 19.98 10.49
C GLN A 136 19.48 20.79 11.57
N THR A 137 19.20 22.04 11.23
CA THR A 137 18.23 22.89 11.93
C THR A 137 16.80 22.60 11.39
N ASP A 138 15.76 22.95 12.16
CA ASP A 138 14.35 22.72 11.78
C ASP A 138 13.99 23.32 10.40
N GLN A 139 14.62 24.41 9.99
CA GLN A 139 14.42 25.05 8.69
C GLN A 139 15.07 24.27 7.54
N GLU A 140 16.22 23.65 7.76
CA GLU A 140 16.93 22.84 6.78
C GLU A 140 16.27 21.46 6.59
N PHE A 141 15.56 20.97 7.61
CA PHE A 141 14.85 19.67 7.56
C PHE A 141 13.80 19.64 6.43
N ALA A 142 13.10 20.75 6.18
CA ALA A 142 12.12 20.84 5.09
C ALA A 142 12.73 20.58 3.70
N GLY A 143 13.99 20.97 3.47
CA GLY A 143 14.72 20.74 2.21
C GLY A 143 15.31 19.34 2.07
N THR A 144 15.49 18.61 3.17
CA THR A 144 16.16 17.29 3.19
C THR A 144 15.22 16.10 3.35
N GLN A 145 13.92 16.32 3.44
CA GLN A 145 12.92 15.25 3.57
C GLN A 145 13.08 14.16 2.50
N ILE A 146 13.36 14.53 1.25
CA ILE A 146 13.56 13.59 0.14
C ILE A 146 14.80 12.72 0.40
N GLN A 147 15.87 13.31 0.92
CA GLN A 147 17.09 12.59 1.25
C GLN A 147 16.87 11.60 2.40
N VAL A 148 16.17 12.02 3.46
CA VAL A 148 15.79 11.16 4.59
C VAL A 148 14.93 9.98 4.10
N LEU A 149 13.91 10.25 3.27
CA LEU A 149 13.07 9.19 2.68
C LEU A 149 13.88 8.23 1.80
N SER A 150 14.87 8.74 1.06
CA SER A 150 15.77 7.90 0.27
C SER A 150 16.59 6.97 1.16
N GLU A 151 17.20 7.48 2.24
CA GLU A 151 17.97 6.64 3.18
C GLU A 151 17.08 5.63 3.91
N LEU A 152 15.88 6.00 4.34
CA LEU A 152 14.91 5.07 4.90
C LEU A 152 14.52 3.97 3.90
N THR A 153 14.40 4.30 2.62
CA THR A 153 14.13 3.31 1.57
C THR A 153 15.29 2.34 1.42
N LYS A 154 16.54 2.82 1.44
CA LYS A 154 17.74 1.97 1.42
C LYS A 154 17.82 1.04 2.62
N LEU A 155 17.55 1.54 3.83
CA LEU A 155 17.47 0.71 5.04
C LEU A 155 16.42 -0.40 4.89
N ARG A 156 15.25 -0.09 4.35
CA ARG A 156 14.20 -1.08 4.08
C ARG A 156 14.64 -2.11 3.03
N GLN A 157 15.38 -1.70 2.01
CA GLN A 157 15.95 -2.61 1.02
C GLN A 157 16.97 -3.55 1.65
N ILE A 158 17.91 -3.03 2.46
CA ILE A 158 18.90 -3.84 3.18
C ILE A 158 18.21 -4.84 4.12
N CYS A 159 17.15 -4.43 4.82
CA CYS A 159 16.35 -5.33 5.66
C CYS A 159 15.67 -6.45 4.86
N CYS A 160 15.28 -6.19 3.62
CA CYS A 160 14.71 -7.23 2.75
C CYS A 160 15.81 -8.15 2.22
N ASP A 161 16.79 -7.56 1.54
CA ASP A 161 17.94 -8.23 0.97
C ASP A 161 18.96 -7.17 0.53
N PRO A 162 20.23 -7.20 1.00
CA PRO A 162 21.23 -6.22 0.59
C PRO A 162 21.46 -6.15 -0.93
N GLY A 163 21.25 -7.26 -1.64
CA GLY A 163 21.34 -7.30 -3.10
C GLY A 163 20.27 -6.49 -3.84
N LEU A 164 19.34 -5.84 -3.13
CA LEU A 164 18.44 -4.84 -3.73
C LEU A 164 19.13 -3.48 -3.91
N LEU A 165 20.22 -3.26 -3.21
CA LEU A 165 20.99 -2.00 -3.20
C LEU A 165 22.42 -2.17 -3.72
N PHE A 166 23.01 -3.33 -3.46
CA PHE A 166 24.41 -3.61 -3.80
C PHE A 166 24.48 -4.68 -4.90
N ASP A 167 24.88 -4.26 -6.09
CA ASP A 167 25.09 -5.17 -7.21
C ASP A 167 26.18 -6.18 -6.87
N GLY A 168 25.95 -7.45 -7.18
CA GLY A 168 26.90 -8.53 -6.87
C GLY A 168 26.91 -9.01 -5.42
N TYR A 169 25.97 -8.55 -4.56
CA TYR A 169 25.85 -9.12 -3.22
C TYR A 169 25.36 -10.57 -3.28
N GLU A 170 26.22 -11.49 -2.87
CA GLU A 170 25.95 -12.93 -2.81
C GLU A 170 25.77 -13.44 -1.37
N GLY A 171 25.85 -12.53 -0.38
CA GLY A 171 25.69 -12.87 1.01
C GLY A 171 24.27 -13.30 1.37
N ASP A 172 24.14 -13.84 2.59
CA ASP A 172 22.85 -14.29 3.12
C ASP A 172 21.92 -13.12 3.45
N SER A 173 20.63 -13.35 3.28
CA SER A 173 19.56 -12.45 3.67
C SER A 173 18.62 -13.14 4.65
N ALA A 174 18.56 -12.62 5.87
CA ALA A 174 17.76 -13.20 6.95
C ALA A 174 16.28 -13.34 6.57
N LYS A 175 15.70 -12.33 5.90
CA LYS A 175 14.31 -12.40 5.44
C LYS A 175 14.10 -13.38 4.30
N THR A 176 15.03 -13.46 3.36
CA THR A 176 14.93 -14.43 2.26
C THR A 176 15.00 -15.85 2.81
N ARG A 177 15.92 -16.13 3.75
CA ARG A 177 16.05 -17.44 4.40
C ARG A 177 14.77 -17.83 5.14
N LEU A 178 14.24 -16.95 6.00
CA LEU A 178 12.99 -17.18 6.72
C LEU A 178 11.81 -17.35 5.78
N CYS A 179 11.73 -16.54 4.73
CA CYS A 179 10.67 -16.64 3.74
C CYS A 179 10.68 -18.00 3.01
N MET A 180 11.86 -18.46 2.60
CA MET A 180 12.00 -19.76 1.94
C MET A 180 11.67 -20.92 2.87
N GLU A 181 12.04 -20.84 4.14
CA GLU A 181 11.65 -21.82 5.16
C GLU A 181 10.13 -21.92 5.31
N LEU A 182 9.44 -20.76 5.44
CA LEU A 182 8.00 -20.71 5.55
C LEU A 182 7.29 -21.25 4.29
N ILE A 183 7.83 -20.96 3.11
CA ILE A 183 7.28 -21.48 1.85
C ILE A 183 7.43 -22.99 1.77
N ARG A 184 8.60 -23.53 2.14
CA ARG A 184 8.82 -25.00 2.17
C ARG A 184 7.84 -25.69 3.09
N ASN A 185 7.72 -25.20 4.33
CA ASN A 185 6.79 -25.78 5.31
C ASN A 185 5.34 -25.75 4.82
N ALA A 186 4.93 -24.66 4.19
CA ALA A 186 3.59 -24.55 3.62
C ALA A 186 3.38 -25.47 2.43
N ALA A 187 4.36 -25.59 1.54
CA ALA A 187 4.30 -26.49 0.38
C ALA A 187 4.27 -27.95 0.78
N GLU A 188 5.08 -28.37 1.77
CA GLU A 188 5.06 -29.72 2.35
C GLU A 188 3.70 -30.04 3.00
N GLY A 189 3.06 -29.04 3.60
CA GLY A 189 1.70 -29.14 4.13
C GLY A 189 0.60 -29.12 3.06
N GLY A 190 0.94 -29.06 1.77
CA GLY A 190 -0.04 -29.00 0.65
C GLY A 190 -0.77 -27.67 0.53
N HIS A 191 -0.25 -26.61 1.17
CA HIS A 191 -0.87 -25.29 1.16
C HIS A 191 -0.40 -24.44 -0.01
N LYS A 192 -1.28 -23.61 -0.53
CA LYS A 192 -0.95 -22.55 -1.50
C LYS A 192 -0.51 -21.29 -0.78
N VAL A 193 0.53 -20.64 -1.28
CA VAL A 193 1.14 -19.45 -0.68
C VAL A 193 0.91 -18.23 -1.57
N LEU A 194 0.45 -17.13 -1.00
CA LEU A 194 0.45 -15.82 -1.62
C LEU A 194 1.54 -14.96 -0.96
N LEU A 195 2.55 -14.58 -1.73
CA LEU A 195 3.64 -13.77 -1.27
C LEU A 195 3.55 -12.36 -1.86
N PHE A 196 3.67 -11.34 -1.00
CA PHE A 196 3.64 -9.95 -1.40
C PHE A 196 4.95 -9.25 -1.05
N SER A 197 5.48 -8.48 -1.99
CA SER A 197 6.61 -7.60 -1.76
C SER A 197 6.34 -6.20 -2.30
N GLN A 198 6.86 -5.19 -1.60
CA GLN A 198 6.84 -3.81 -2.07
C GLN A 198 7.88 -3.59 -3.18
N PHE A 199 8.97 -4.34 -3.17
CA PHE A 199 10.05 -4.23 -4.14
C PHE A 199 9.94 -5.32 -5.20
N THR A 200 9.81 -4.94 -6.46
CA THR A 200 9.79 -5.90 -7.59
C THR A 200 11.12 -6.63 -7.72
N SER A 201 12.25 -5.96 -7.43
CA SER A 201 13.57 -6.58 -7.39
C SER A 201 13.68 -7.69 -6.33
N MET A 202 12.96 -7.58 -5.20
CA MET A 202 12.88 -8.67 -4.22
C MET A 202 12.15 -9.89 -4.80
N LEU A 203 11.10 -9.68 -5.61
CA LEU A 203 10.43 -10.80 -6.29
C LEU A 203 11.37 -11.54 -7.23
N GLU A 204 12.27 -10.84 -7.94
CA GLU A 204 13.25 -11.49 -8.82
C GLU A 204 14.25 -12.35 -8.01
N ARG A 205 14.71 -11.88 -6.86
CA ARG A 205 15.58 -12.67 -5.99
C ARG A 205 14.87 -13.91 -5.45
N LEU A 206 13.61 -13.76 -5.03
CA LEU A 206 12.79 -14.89 -4.58
C LEU A 206 12.51 -15.89 -5.70
N LYS A 207 12.26 -15.44 -6.93
CA LYS A 207 12.15 -16.34 -8.10
C LYS A 207 13.40 -17.20 -8.27
N SER A 208 14.58 -16.59 -8.15
CA SER A 208 15.84 -17.31 -8.25
C SER A 208 16.01 -18.35 -7.12
N ALA A 209 15.57 -18.01 -5.90
CA ALA A 209 15.60 -18.94 -4.77
C ALA A 209 14.60 -20.10 -4.96
N LEU A 210 13.36 -19.80 -5.37
CA LEU A 210 12.32 -20.81 -5.66
C LEU A 210 12.73 -21.76 -6.79
N ALA A 211 13.34 -21.24 -7.85
CA ALA A 211 13.86 -22.04 -8.96
C ALA A 211 14.94 -23.01 -8.53
N LYS A 212 15.88 -22.59 -7.64
CA LYS A 212 16.91 -23.49 -7.07
C LYS A 212 16.29 -24.65 -6.29
N GLU A 213 15.20 -24.41 -5.59
CA GLU A 213 14.48 -25.43 -4.82
C GLU A 213 13.40 -26.17 -5.63
N LYS A 214 13.27 -25.88 -6.92
CA LYS A 214 12.28 -26.48 -7.85
C LYS A 214 10.83 -26.30 -7.39
N ILE A 215 10.54 -25.19 -6.69
CA ILE A 215 9.18 -24.82 -6.28
C ILE A 215 8.54 -24.04 -7.43
N SER A 216 7.39 -24.51 -7.91
CA SER A 216 6.63 -23.82 -8.96
C SER A 216 5.97 -22.56 -8.42
N TYR A 217 5.94 -21.50 -9.23
CA TYR A 217 5.34 -20.24 -8.85
C TYR A 217 4.74 -19.48 -10.03
N TYR A 218 3.81 -18.62 -9.74
CA TYR A 218 3.32 -17.59 -10.63
C TYR A 218 3.79 -16.21 -10.16
N THR A 219 3.99 -15.30 -11.11
CA THR A 219 4.35 -13.91 -10.77
C THR A 219 3.30 -12.96 -11.32
N LEU A 220 2.92 -11.99 -10.48
CA LEU A 220 1.98 -10.95 -10.82
C LEU A 220 2.51 -9.61 -10.33
N ASP A 221 2.88 -8.72 -11.26
CA ASP A 221 3.44 -7.40 -10.98
C ASP A 221 2.75 -6.29 -11.79
N GLY A 222 3.30 -5.06 -11.72
CA GLY A 222 2.75 -3.90 -12.44
C GLY A 222 2.78 -4.04 -13.94
N SER A 223 3.71 -4.83 -14.51
CA SER A 223 3.88 -5.04 -15.94
C SER A 223 2.97 -6.14 -16.51
N THR A 224 2.38 -6.98 -15.63
CA THR A 224 1.56 -8.12 -16.06
C THR A 224 0.29 -7.65 -16.78
N PRO A 225 0.05 -8.06 -18.03
CA PRO A 225 -1.13 -7.67 -18.81
C PRO A 225 -2.44 -8.13 -18.12
N LYS A 226 -3.52 -7.36 -18.32
CA LYS A 226 -4.81 -7.61 -17.67
C LYS A 226 -5.39 -9.00 -17.93
N VAL A 227 -5.31 -9.48 -19.17
CA VAL A 227 -5.79 -10.81 -19.55
C VAL A 227 -4.98 -11.88 -18.82
N ARG A 228 -3.65 -11.75 -18.84
CA ARG A 228 -2.76 -12.69 -18.16
C ARG A 228 -2.99 -12.78 -16.65
N ARG A 229 -3.39 -11.66 -16.01
CA ARG A 229 -3.74 -11.65 -14.57
C ARG A 229 -4.91 -12.58 -14.27
N LEU A 230 -5.94 -12.60 -15.10
CA LEU A 230 -7.09 -13.47 -14.92
C LEU A 230 -6.70 -14.94 -15.07
N GLU A 231 -5.96 -15.28 -16.14
CA GLU A 231 -5.45 -16.64 -16.36
C GLU A 231 -4.61 -17.15 -15.18
N LEU A 232 -3.72 -16.29 -14.63
CA LEU A 232 -2.89 -16.67 -13.49
C LEU A 232 -3.71 -16.92 -12.23
N VAL A 233 -4.75 -16.13 -12.00
CA VAL A 233 -5.66 -16.33 -10.86
C VAL A 233 -6.45 -17.64 -11.02
N GLU A 234 -6.97 -17.93 -12.22
CA GLU A 234 -7.68 -19.18 -12.50
C GLU A 234 -6.76 -20.39 -12.36
N SER A 235 -5.51 -20.29 -12.82
CA SER A 235 -4.54 -21.39 -12.72
C SER A 235 -4.04 -21.62 -11.29
N PHE A 236 -4.09 -20.59 -10.44
CA PHE A 236 -3.69 -20.69 -9.04
C PHE A 236 -4.80 -21.30 -8.18
N ASN A 237 -6.07 -21.04 -8.47
CA ASN A 237 -7.23 -21.56 -7.73
C ASN A 237 -7.56 -23.00 -8.10
#